data_4b99c65512601ef630c6f87eceeb654c
#
_entry.id   4b99c65512601ef630c6f87eceeb654c
#
_cell.length_a   1.000
_cell.length_b   1.000
_cell.length_c   1.000
_cell.angle_alpha   90.00
_cell.angle_beta   90.00
_cell.angle_gamma   90.00
#
_symmetry.space_group_name_H-M   'P 1'
#
loop_
_entity.id
_entity.type
_entity.pdbx_description
1 polymer ?
#
loop_
_entity_poly.entity_id
_entity_poly.type
_entity_poly.pdbx_seq_one_letter_code
_entity_poly.pdbx_strand_id
1 'polypeptide(L)'
;MDRQVHSNGFTMIESLIVLLIVCVLSIGISQNQNQSNLTIFMEKLMSYCVLMQEKAFIEKRETCVEIYEDHALFDGEYYEFDESIACETLSFHYNAKGNISKANTLECHDQQGTKKLIFQLGSGRVRID
;
A
#
# COMPACT_ATOMS: atom_id res chain seq x y z
N MET A 1 -38.80 -3.59 -53.13
CA MET A 1 -37.45 -3.00 -52.95
C MET A 1 -36.87 -3.58 -51.66
N ASP A 2 -36.21 -4.74 -51.76
CA ASP A 2 -35.62 -5.44 -50.59
C ASP A 2 -34.30 -4.78 -50.26
N ARG A 3 -34.23 -4.15 -49.08
CA ARG A 3 -32.98 -3.73 -48.47
C ARG A 3 -32.32 -4.97 -47.88
N GLN A 4 -31.31 -5.50 -48.58
CA GLN A 4 -30.41 -6.46 -47.96
C GLN A 4 -29.63 -5.76 -46.83
N VAL A 5 -29.94 -6.12 -45.62
CA VAL A 5 -29.14 -5.76 -44.44
C VAL A 5 -27.88 -6.66 -44.52
N HIS A 6 -26.77 -6.08 -44.98
CA HIS A 6 -25.46 -6.73 -44.83
C HIS A 6 -25.14 -6.79 -43.33
N SER A 7 -25.41 -7.88 -42.72
CA SER A 7 -24.82 -8.21 -41.40
C SER A 7 -23.36 -8.58 -41.66
N ASN A 8 -22.45 -7.62 -41.42
CA ASN A 8 -21.03 -7.88 -41.38
C ASN A 8 -20.76 -8.79 -40.16
N GLY A 9 -20.74 -10.09 -40.37
CA GLY A 9 -20.31 -11.05 -39.36
C GLY A 9 -18.83 -10.81 -39.02
N PHE A 10 -18.54 -10.74 -37.75
CA PHE A 10 -17.16 -10.67 -37.24
C PHE A 10 -16.40 -11.87 -37.77
N THR A 11 -15.33 -11.66 -38.55
CA THR A 11 -14.58 -12.75 -39.14
C THR A 11 -13.70 -13.43 -38.08
N MET A 12 -13.48 -14.74 -38.27
CA MET A 12 -12.64 -15.51 -37.34
C MET A 12 -11.22 -14.94 -37.23
N ILE A 13 -10.74 -14.33 -38.32
CA ILE A 13 -9.41 -13.71 -38.37
C ILE A 13 -9.38 -12.37 -37.57
N GLU A 14 -10.43 -11.59 -37.58
CA GLU A 14 -10.54 -10.38 -36.77
C GLU A 14 -10.51 -10.73 -35.27
N SER A 15 -11.22 -11.78 -34.86
CA SER A 15 -11.20 -12.28 -33.49
C SER A 15 -9.80 -12.70 -33.04
N LEU A 16 -9.05 -13.38 -33.92
CA LEU A 16 -7.67 -13.79 -33.64
C LEU A 16 -6.72 -12.59 -33.51
N ILE A 17 -6.87 -11.59 -34.38
CA ILE A 17 -6.06 -10.37 -34.30
C ILE A 17 -6.33 -9.59 -33.02
N VAL A 18 -7.61 -9.41 -32.64
CA VAL A 18 -7.98 -8.73 -31.39
C VAL A 18 -7.43 -9.49 -30.19
N LEU A 19 -7.55 -10.82 -30.16
CA LEU A 19 -7.03 -11.64 -29.08
C LEU A 19 -5.49 -11.54 -28.97
N LEU A 20 -4.80 -11.53 -30.09
CA LEU A 20 -3.35 -11.33 -30.15
C LEU A 20 -2.95 -9.96 -29.57
N ILE A 21 -3.64 -8.89 -29.97
CA ILE A 21 -3.38 -7.53 -29.45
C ILE A 21 -3.61 -7.48 -27.93
N VAL A 22 -4.71 -8.06 -27.44
CA VAL A 22 -5.00 -8.12 -26.00
C VAL A 22 -3.92 -8.89 -25.25
N CYS A 23 -3.45 -10.02 -25.78
CA CYS A 23 -2.36 -10.80 -25.19
C CYS A 23 -1.06 -9.98 -25.09
N VAL A 24 -0.66 -9.30 -26.18
CA VAL A 24 0.55 -8.46 -26.20
C VAL A 24 0.45 -7.30 -25.21
N LEU A 25 -0.68 -6.61 -25.16
CA LEU A 25 -0.93 -5.53 -24.18
C LEU A 25 -0.91 -6.05 -22.73
N SER A 26 -1.48 -7.23 -22.48
CA SER A 26 -1.49 -7.84 -21.15
C SER A 26 -0.08 -8.16 -20.63
N ILE A 27 0.82 -8.63 -21.51
CA ILE A 27 2.23 -8.87 -21.18
C ILE A 27 2.93 -7.55 -20.83
N GLY A 28 2.68 -6.48 -21.59
CA GLY A 28 3.26 -5.16 -21.34
C GLY A 28 2.85 -4.55 -19.99
N ILE A 29 1.61 -4.76 -19.56
CA ILE A 29 1.12 -4.28 -18.26
C ILE A 29 1.73 -5.08 -17.11
N SER A 30 1.89 -6.40 -17.27
CA SER A 30 2.43 -7.28 -16.23
C SER A 30 3.90 -7.00 -15.87
N GLN A 31 4.68 -6.41 -16.76
CA GLN A 31 6.11 -6.15 -16.54
C GLN A 31 6.40 -4.90 -15.69
N ASN A 32 5.40 -4.05 -15.41
CA ASN A 32 5.62 -2.78 -14.73
C ASN A 32 5.39 -2.85 -13.20
N GLN A 33 5.21 -4.05 -12.63
CA GLN A 33 4.97 -4.25 -11.19
C GLN A 33 6.20 -4.78 -10.44
N ASN A 34 7.39 -4.33 -10.77
CA ASN A 34 8.54 -4.51 -9.88
C ASN A 34 8.52 -3.45 -8.76
N GLN A 35 7.45 -3.43 -7.96
CA GLN A 35 7.51 -2.78 -6.66
C GLN A 35 8.46 -3.59 -5.78
N SER A 36 9.48 -2.92 -5.21
CA SER A 36 10.37 -3.58 -4.25
C SER A 36 9.54 -4.06 -3.05
N ASN A 37 9.92 -5.19 -2.46
CA ASN A 37 9.27 -5.73 -1.26
C ASN A 37 9.17 -4.66 -0.17
N LEU A 38 10.18 -3.80 -0.05
CA LEU A 38 10.19 -2.67 0.86
C LEU A 38 9.04 -1.67 0.58
N THR A 39 8.73 -1.36 -0.69
CA THR A 39 7.63 -0.45 -1.02
C THR A 39 6.28 -1.01 -0.58
N ILE A 40 6.02 -2.28 -0.90
CA ILE A 40 4.77 -2.97 -0.50
C ILE A 40 4.66 -3.04 1.02
N PHE A 41 5.78 -3.32 1.70
CA PHE A 41 5.85 -3.34 3.16
C PHE A 41 5.52 -1.96 3.75
N MET A 42 6.12 -0.87 3.24
CA MET A 42 5.86 0.48 3.71
C MET A 42 4.40 0.92 3.49
N GLU A 43 3.78 0.53 2.38
CA GLU A 43 2.36 0.78 2.13
C GLU A 43 1.45 0.03 3.12
N LYS A 44 1.78 -1.23 3.46
CA LYS A 44 1.09 -1.99 4.50
C LYS A 44 1.25 -1.34 5.87
N LEU A 45 2.47 -0.98 6.24
CA LEU A 45 2.77 -0.34 7.52
C LEU A 45 2.00 0.99 7.65
N MET A 46 1.99 1.80 6.59
CA MET A 46 1.20 3.03 6.52
C MET A 46 -0.29 2.75 6.74
N SER A 47 -0.83 1.71 6.10
CA SER A 47 -2.24 1.32 6.24
C SER A 47 -2.59 0.91 7.67
N TYR A 48 -1.71 0.18 8.36
CA TYR A 48 -1.89 -0.15 9.78
C TYR A 48 -1.87 1.09 10.67
N CYS A 49 -0.98 2.05 10.42
CA CYS A 49 -0.96 3.31 11.15
C CYS A 49 -2.25 4.11 10.98
N VAL A 50 -2.77 4.18 9.74
CA VAL A 50 -4.06 4.84 9.45
C VAL A 50 -5.20 4.11 10.17
N LEU A 51 -5.19 2.78 10.17
CA LEU A 51 -6.19 1.98 10.89
C LEU A 51 -6.17 2.27 12.40
N MET A 52 -5.00 2.41 13.01
CA MET A 52 -4.88 2.78 14.42
C MET A 52 -5.39 4.19 14.70
N GLN A 53 -5.14 5.13 13.78
CA GLN A 53 -5.69 6.48 13.86
C GLN A 53 -7.23 6.48 13.81
N GLU A 54 -7.82 5.74 12.88
CA GLU A 54 -9.27 5.60 12.76
C GLU A 54 -9.88 4.90 13.98
N LYS A 55 -9.23 3.84 14.48
CA LYS A 55 -9.64 3.12 15.69
C LYS A 55 -9.67 4.05 16.89
N ALA A 56 -8.64 4.87 17.09
CA ALA A 56 -8.59 5.85 18.18
C ALA A 56 -9.75 6.86 18.09
N PHE A 57 -10.06 7.33 16.87
CA PHE A 57 -11.16 8.28 16.64
C PHE A 57 -12.53 7.66 16.87
N ILE A 58 -12.76 6.42 16.41
CA ILE A 58 -14.06 5.72 16.52
C ILE A 58 -14.31 5.29 17.96
N GLU A 59 -13.33 4.67 18.61
CA GLU A 59 -13.46 4.15 19.96
C GLU A 59 -13.31 5.22 21.04
N LYS A 60 -12.94 6.45 20.65
CA LYS A 60 -12.71 7.60 21.55
C LYS A 60 -11.71 7.29 22.67
N ARG A 61 -10.71 6.48 22.36
CA ARG A 61 -9.60 6.14 23.25
C ARG A 61 -8.26 6.29 22.55
N GLU A 62 -7.22 6.30 23.35
CA GLU A 62 -5.85 6.31 22.83
C GLU A 62 -5.49 4.93 22.27
N THR A 63 -4.76 4.91 21.14
CA THR A 63 -4.16 3.72 20.55
C THR A 63 -2.66 3.90 20.43
N CYS A 64 -1.89 2.86 20.77
CA CYS A 64 -0.44 2.89 20.74
C CYS A 64 0.09 2.18 19.50
N VAL A 65 1.18 2.73 18.93
CA VAL A 65 1.96 2.11 17.86
C VAL A 65 3.41 2.05 18.32
N GLU A 66 3.96 0.84 18.33
CA GLU A 66 5.35 0.58 18.69
C GLU A 66 6.00 -0.20 17.54
N ILE A 67 7.05 0.34 16.98
CA ILE A 67 7.78 -0.26 15.86
C ILE A 67 9.18 -0.59 16.36
N TYR A 68 9.59 -1.82 16.14
CA TYR A 68 10.89 -2.36 16.47
C TYR A 68 11.64 -2.72 15.19
N GLU A 69 12.82 -3.24 15.31
CA GLU A 69 13.68 -3.56 14.17
C GLU A 69 13.07 -4.62 13.24
N ASP A 70 12.43 -5.65 13.81
CA ASP A 70 11.92 -6.85 13.13
C ASP A 70 10.41 -7.08 13.26
N HIS A 71 9.73 -6.24 14.04
CA HIS A 71 8.29 -6.36 14.27
C HIS A 71 7.65 -5.03 14.68
N ALA A 72 6.32 -4.99 14.71
CA ALA A 72 5.57 -3.87 15.26
C ALA A 72 4.43 -4.36 16.16
N LEU A 73 4.02 -3.51 17.09
CA LEU A 73 2.83 -3.68 17.94
C LEU A 73 1.84 -2.57 17.62
N PHE A 74 0.67 -2.95 17.16
CA PHE A 74 -0.45 -2.05 16.88
C PHE A 74 -1.54 -2.24 17.95
N ASP A 75 -1.56 -1.37 18.96
CA ASP A 75 -2.50 -1.47 20.09
C ASP A 75 -2.43 -2.86 20.79
N GLY A 76 -1.22 -3.42 20.87
CA GLY A 76 -0.92 -4.74 21.43
C GLY A 76 -1.00 -5.92 20.46
N GLU A 77 -1.46 -5.71 19.21
CA GLU A 77 -1.45 -6.74 18.19
C GLU A 77 -0.07 -6.83 17.54
N TYR A 78 0.49 -8.04 17.52
CA TYR A 78 1.84 -8.32 16.99
C TYR A 78 1.81 -8.47 15.46
N TYR A 79 2.71 -7.77 14.79
CA TYR A 79 2.94 -7.84 13.36
C TYR A 79 4.42 -8.08 13.07
N GLU A 80 4.75 -9.25 12.55
CA GLU A 80 6.11 -9.64 12.19
C GLU A 80 6.51 -9.10 10.82
N PHE A 81 7.77 -8.64 10.71
CA PHE A 81 8.33 -8.18 9.44
C PHE A 81 8.93 -9.35 8.66
N ASP A 82 9.13 -9.13 7.36
CA ASP A 82 9.93 -10.03 6.55
C ASP A 82 11.40 -9.95 7.01
N GLU A 83 12.09 -11.10 7.07
CA GLU A 83 13.49 -11.20 7.53
C GLU A 83 14.48 -10.30 6.75
N SER A 84 14.10 -9.88 5.55
CA SER A 84 14.89 -8.99 4.69
C SER A 84 14.74 -7.51 5.04
N ILE A 85 13.79 -7.14 5.91
CA ILE A 85 13.43 -5.75 6.21
C ILE A 85 13.75 -5.45 7.68
N ALA A 86 14.46 -4.34 7.91
CA ALA A 86 14.70 -3.83 9.23
C ALA A 86 14.31 -2.35 9.33
N CYS A 87 13.72 -1.96 10.46
CA CYS A 87 13.26 -0.61 10.73
C CYS A 87 13.95 0.00 11.95
N GLU A 88 13.97 1.33 12.02
CA GLU A 88 14.33 2.03 13.25
C GLU A 88 13.23 1.88 14.31
N THR A 89 13.61 1.80 15.56
CA THR A 89 12.66 1.74 16.68
C THR A 89 11.94 3.06 16.85
N LEU A 90 10.62 3.02 16.84
CA LEU A 90 9.77 4.19 16.97
C LEU A 90 8.53 3.86 17.80
N SER A 91 8.15 4.74 18.73
CA SER A 91 6.93 4.61 19.52
C SER A 91 6.17 5.93 19.55
N PHE A 92 4.86 5.87 19.32
CA PHE A 92 3.94 7.00 19.37
C PHE A 92 2.51 6.52 19.64
N HIS A 93 1.61 7.44 19.86
CA HIS A 93 0.19 7.14 20.06
C HIS A 93 -0.69 8.14 19.33
N TYR A 94 -1.90 7.71 19.01
CA TYR A 94 -3.00 8.55 18.54
C TYR A 94 -3.95 8.79 19.71
N ASN A 95 -4.36 10.04 19.91
CA ASN A 95 -5.34 10.38 20.94
C ASN A 95 -6.78 10.11 20.46
N ALA A 96 -7.75 10.25 21.36
CA ALA A 96 -9.18 10.03 21.08
C ALA A 96 -9.78 10.90 19.94
N LYS A 97 -9.03 11.90 19.44
CA LYS A 97 -9.40 12.71 18.28
C LYS A 97 -8.70 12.26 17.00
N GLY A 98 -7.89 11.19 17.05
CA GLY A 98 -7.09 10.70 15.93
C GLY A 98 -5.84 11.53 15.65
N ASN A 99 -5.42 12.42 16.55
CA ASN A 99 -4.22 13.21 16.38
C ASN A 99 -3.01 12.44 16.91
N ILE A 100 -1.90 12.49 16.14
CA ILE A 100 -0.64 11.88 16.57
C ILE A 100 0.02 12.69 17.68
N SER A 101 0.64 12.00 18.64
CA SER A 101 1.29 12.60 19.81
C SER A 101 2.49 13.48 19.46
N LYS A 102 3.24 13.12 18.41
CA LYS A 102 4.41 13.87 17.91
C LYS A 102 4.66 13.61 16.44
N ALA A 103 5.26 14.58 15.73
CA ALA A 103 5.79 14.35 14.40
C ALA A 103 6.97 13.39 14.47
N ASN A 104 7.02 12.41 13.57
CA ASN A 104 8.06 11.39 13.53
C ASN A 104 8.43 11.06 12.09
N THR A 105 9.60 10.49 11.94
CA THR A 105 10.05 9.84 10.71
C THR A 105 10.52 8.44 11.08
N LEU A 106 9.98 7.43 10.43
CA LEU A 106 10.41 6.05 10.53
C LEU A 106 11.23 5.71 9.29
N GLU A 107 12.40 5.18 9.48
CA GLU A 107 13.25 4.70 8.40
C GLU A 107 13.29 3.18 8.42
N CYS A 108 12.99 2.55 7.28
CA CYS A 108 13.13 1.11 7.07
C CYS A 108 14.00 0.85 5.86
N HIS A 109 14.76 -0.23 5.91
CA HIS A 109 15.70 -0.60 4.86
C HIS A 109 15.64 -2.10 4.55
N ASP A 110 16.00 -2.43 3.33
CA ASP A 110 16.26 -3.78 2.85
C ASP A 110 17.58 -3.82 2.07
N GLN A 111 17.85 -4.93 1.38
CA GLN A 111 19.06 -5.08 0.54
C GLN A 111 19.06 -4.16 -0.69
N GLN A 112 17.92 -3.60 -1.09
CA GLN A 112 17.75 -2.78 -2.29
C GLN A 112 17.78 -1.28 -1.99
N GLY A 113 17.54 -0.87 -0.74
CA GLY A 113 17.56 0.53 -0.36
C GLY A 113 16.86 0.86 0.95
N THR A 114 16.61 2.14 1.13
CA THR A 114 15.98 2.71 2.32
C THR A 114 14.75 3.51 1.92
N LYS A 115 13.68 3.42 2.71
CA LYS A 115 12.47 4.24 2.59
C LYS A 115 12.06 4.82 3.91
N LYS A 116 11.38 5.96 3.85
CA LYS A 116 10.96 6.72 5.04
C LYS A 116 9.44 6.84 5.09
N LEU A 117 8.89 6.68 6.27
CA LEU A 117 7.51 6.96 6.58
C LEU A 117 7.46 8.23 7.45
N ILE A 118 6.87 9.29 6.92
CA ILE A 118 6.85 10.60 7.56
C ILE A 118 5.47 10.86 8.13
N PHE A 119 5.40 11.09 9.44
CA PHE A 119 4.19 11.40 10.20
C PHE A 119 4.10 12.90 10.47
N GLN A 120 3.04 13.53 9.98
CA GLN A 120 2.82 14.97 10.18
C GLN A 120 2.09 15.24 11.50
N LEU A 121 2.62 16.21 12.25
CA LEU A 121 1.98 16.64 13.49
C LEU A 121 0.57 17.20 13.24
N GLY A 122 -0.33 16.94 14.18
CA GLY A 122 -1.72 17.39 14.14
C GLY A 122 -2.60 16.44 13.35
N SER A 123 -2.58 16.51 12.03
CA SER A 123 -3.46 15.68 11.19
C SER A 123 -3.13 14.18 11.23
N GLY A 124 -1.95 13.78 11.70
CA GLY A 124 -1.48 12.40 11.66
C GLY A 124 -1.30 11.84 10.25
N ARG A 125 -1.29 12.70 9.22
CA ARG A 125 -1.05 12.27 7.84
C ARG A 125 0.29 11.57 7.73
N VAL A 126 0.27 10.45 7.03
CA VAL A 126 1.45 9.62 6.77
C VAL A 126 1.75 9.66 5.27
N ARG A 127 3.02 9.79 4.91
CA ARG A 127 3.49 9.67 3.53
C ARG A 127 4.77 8.84 3.47
N ILE A 128 4.97 8.18 2.35
CA ILE A 128 6.21 7.46 2.03
C ILE A 128 7.10 8.39 1.21
N ASP A 129 8.40 8.39 1.53
CA ASP A 129 9.45 9.16 0.85
C ASP A 129 10.61 8.25 0.43
#